data_b3691a3f7cfd1033cc419b705c5bc9b3
#
_entry.id   b3691a3f7cfd1033cc419b705c5bc9b3
#
_cell.length_a   1.000
_cell.length_b   1.000
_cell.length_c   1.000
_cell.angle_alpha   90.00
_cell.angle_beta   90.00
_cell.angle_gamma   90.00
#
_symmetry.space_group_name_H-M   'P 1'
#
loop_
_entity.id
_entity.type
_entity.pdbx_description
1 polymer ?
#
loop_
_entity_poly.entity_id
_entity_poly.type
_entity_poly.pdbx_seq_one_letter_code
_entity_poly.pdbx_strand_id
1 'polypeptide(L)'
;MGEPLDRKQLVILSVTGLLIFFGLWTFAAWAELAQRKFLPLPWEVVERGIALTSKTFSGQTLQGHLGASIDRYLRGFILAAAVGVPLGLLMGWYRWLDNVITPLFDSLRFIAPIAWVPFAALWFGTGIGGPAMIIFAGAFPPCLINAYRGARFVEKKYIEAAQVYGASGPRIVYEVLLPASLPSIIAGLRISAGAGWQSLIGAELIAANSGIGLMMVRGQGALDTSIVMVGMIAVGVFGLLVDVALRGVEAWVNHKRGL
;
A
#
# COMPACT_ATOMS: atom_id res chain seq x y z
N MET A 1 19.75 4.71 -26.88
CA MET A 1 19.31 3.89 -25.74
C MET A 1 20.41 2.87 -25.51
N GLY A 2 21.02 2.84 -24.29
CA GLY A 2 22.13 1.93 -24.00
C GLY A 2 21.68 0.47 -24.04
N GLU A 3 22.61 -0.43 -24.30
CA GLU A 3 22.37 -1.87 -24.27
C GLU A 3 21.84 -2.31 -22.91
N PRO A 4 20.94 -3.33 -22.84
CA PRO A 4 20.44 -3.83 -21.57
C PRO A 4 21.61 -4.37 -20.73
N LEU A 5 21.71 -3.88 -19.50
CA LEU A 5 22.77 -4.28 -18.56
C LEU A 5 22.69 -5.77 -18.25
N ASP A 6 23.83 -6.45 -18.25
CA ASP A 6 23.92 -7.84 -17.82
C ASP A 6 23.52 -7.98 -16.34
N ARG A 7 22.94 -9.13 -15.98
CA ARG A 7 22.48 -9.43 -14.62
C ARG A 7 23.56 -9.20 -13.55
N LYS A 8 24.83 -9.48 -13.90
CA LYS A 8 25.98 -9.22 -13.02
C LYS A 8 26.20 -7.72 -12.82
N GLN A 9 26.10 -6.93 -13.88
CA GLN A 9 26.25 -5.46 -13.81
C GLN A 9 25.12 -4.83 -12.97
N LEU A 10 23.88 -5.32 -13.10
CA LEU A 10 22.76 -4.87 -12.29
C LEU A 10 23.01 -5.14 -10.80
N VAL A 11 23.48 -6.33 -10.44
CA VAL A 11 23.78 -6.69 -9.04
C VAL A 11 24.94 -5.82 -8.51
N ILE A 12 26.01 -5.65 -9.27
CA ILE A 12 27.15 -4.81 -8.86
C ILE A 12 26.71 -3.36 -8.63
N LEU A 13 25.94 -2.78 -9.55
CA LEU A 13 25.44 -1.40 -9.42
C LEU A 13 24.51 -1.25 -8.21
N SER A 14 23.63 -2.24 -7.97
CA SER A 14 22.74 -2.22 -6.82
C SER A 14 23.51 -2.30 -5.49
N VAL A 15 24.47 -3.21 -5.39
CA VAL A 15 25.34 -3.34 -4.20
C VAL A 15 26.19 -2.08 -3.99
N THR A 16 26.76 -1.54 -5.07
CA THR A 16 27.54 -0.29 -4.99
C THR A 16 26.69 0.88 -4.51
N GLY A 17 25.45 1.00 -5.02
CA GLY A 17 24.50 2.03 -4.54
C GLY A 17 24.18 1.91 -3.05
N LEU A 18 23.94 0.69 -2.57
CA LEU A 18 23.72 0.43 -1.14
C LEU A 18 24.96 0.76 -0.30
N LEU A 19 26.15 0.35 -0.75
CA LEU A 19 27.40 0.66 -0.04
C LEU A 19 27.66 2.17 0.04
N ILE A 20 27.42 2.89 -1.05
CA ILE A 20 27.54 4.36 -1.06
C ILE A 20 26.54 4.98 -0.08
N PHE A 21 25.29 4.53 -0.09
CA PHE A 21 24.25 5.06 0.82
C PHE A 21 24.64 4.84 2.29
N PHE A 22 24.97 3.61 2.69
CA PHE A 22 25.38 3.31 4.06
C PHE A 22 26.71 3.98 4.44
N GLY A 23 27.66 4.09 3.49
CA GLY A 23 28.91 4.80 3.68
C GLY A 23 28.69 6.30 3.95
N LEU A 24 27.86 6.95 3.16
CA LEU A 24 27.50 8.36 3.34
C LEU A 24 26.76 8.59 4.66
N TRP A 25 25.81 7.72 5.01
CA TRP A 25 25.12 7.80 6.30
C TRP A 25 26.11 7.66 7.47
N THR A 26 26.95 6.62 7.45
CA THR A 26 27.95 6.40 8.50
C THR A 26 28.91 7.57 8.61
N PHE A 27 29.40 8.09 7.48
CA PHE A 27 30.28 9.25 7.43
C PHE A 27 29.60 10.50 8.02
N ALA A 28 28.37 10.79 7.62
CA ALA A 28 27.60 11.95 8.11
C ALA A 28 27.37 11.87 9.63
N ALA A 29 27.06 10.68 10.15
CA ALA A 29 26.88 10.45 11.56
C ALA A 29 28.22 10.53 12.35
N TRP A 30 29.31 9.99 11.78
CA TRP A 30 30.65 10.03 12.40
C TRP A 30 31.26 11.44 12.38
N ALA A 31 31.09 12.17 11.28
CA ALA A 31 31.58 13.53 11.12
C ALA A 31 30.73 14.58 11.89
N GLU A 32 29.72 14.11 12.65
CA GLU A 32 28.79 14.96 13.44
C GLU A 32 28.17 16.10 12.61
N LEU A 33 27.90 15.86 11.30
CA LEU A 33 27.22 16.83 10.44
C LEU A 33 25.81 17.18 10.95
N ALA A 34 25.22 16.27 11.72
CA ALA A 34 24.04 16.52 12.55
C ALA A 34 24.35 16.05 13.97
N GLN A 35 23.72 16.68 14.97
CA GLN A 35 23.88 16.22 16.36
C GLN A 35 23.61 14.71 16.44
N ARG A 36 24.48 13.96 17.12
CA ARG A 36 24.41 12.49 17.24
C ARG A 36 23.06 11.97 17.71
N LYS A 37 22.35 12.82 18.45
CA LYS A 37 20.98 12.56 18.91
C LYS A 37 19.95 12.50 17.77
N PHE A 38 20.19 13.16 16.63
CA PHE A 38 19.28 13.22 15.48
C PHE A 38 19.73 12.31 14.33
N LEU A 39 21.00 11.89 14.29
CA LEU A 39 21.51 10.99 13.27
C LEU A 39 22.32 9.86 13.95
N PRO A 40 21.65 8.80 14.44
CA PRO A 40 22.34 7.65 15.02
C PRO A 40 23.11 6.88 13.96
N LEU A 41 24.12 6.15 14.38
CA LEU A 41 24.88 5.28 13.50
C LEU A 41 24.04 4.07 13.06
N PRO A 42 24.26 3.51 11.87
CA PRO A 42 23.48 2.38 11.37
C PRO A 42 23.40 1.19 12.34
N TRP A 43 24.48 0.85 13.01
CA TRP A 43 24.50 -0.26 13.98
C TRP A 43 23.71 0.06 15.25
N GLU A 44 23.69 1.31 15.74
CA GLU A 44 22.88 1.74 16.89
C GLU A 44 21.38 1.53 16.59
N VAL A 45 20.96 1.77 15.35
CA VAL A 45 19.59 1.52 14.90
C VAL A 45 19.29 0.03 14.89
N VAL A 46 20.22 -0.81 14.39
CA VAL A 46 20.07 -2.28 14.38
C VAL A 46 20.00 -2.83 15.81
N GLU A 47 20.91 -2.42 16.70
CA GLU A 47 20.89 -2.83 18.10
C GLU A 47 19.60 -2.43 18.79
N ARG A 48 19.11 -1.21 18.53
CA ARG A 48 17.84 -0.73 19.06
C ARG A 48 16.67 -1.53 18.52
N GLY A 49 16.66 -1.87 17.22
CA GLY A 49 15.67 -2.75 16.60
C GLY A 49 15.63 -4.13 17.27
N ILE A 50 16.79 -4.77 17.47
CA ILE A 50 16.90 -6.06 18.16
C ILE A 50 16.37 -5.92 19.61
N ALA A 51 16.75 -4.88 20.32
CA ALA A 51 16.27 -4.65 21.70
C ALA A 51 14.73 -4.53 21.75
N LEU A 52 14.11 -3.88 20.78
CA LEU A 52 12.65 -3.71 20.68
C LEU A 52 11.89 -5.01 20.36
N THR A 53 12.58 -6.06 19.91
CA THR A 53 11.94 -7.38 19.74
C THR A 53 11.63 -8.06 21.06
N SER A 54 12.41 -7.78 22.12
CA SER A 54 12.26 -8.37 23.46
C SER A 54 11.79 -7.39 24.51
N LYS A 55 12.15 -6.10 24.37
CA LYS A 55 11.74 -5.03 25.30
C LYS A 55 10.53 -4.29 24.76
N THR A 56 9.57 -4.06 25.65
CA THR A 56 8.38 -3.28 25.30
C THR A 56 8.70 -1.79 25.24
N PHE A 57 8.18 -1.12 24.23
CA PHE A 57 8.16 0.33 24.13
C PHE A 57 6.73 0.79 23.84
N SER A 58 6.24 1.77 24.57
CA SER A 58 4.85 2.24 24.46
C SER A 58 3.79 1.14 24.62
N GLY A 59 4.05 0.18 25.52
CA GLY A 59 3.14 -0.90 25.89
C GLY A 59 3.23 -2.17 25.04
N GLN A 60 4.02 -2.20 23.97
CA GLN A 60 4.17 -3.36 23.09
C GLN A 60 5.62 -3.55 22.61
N THR A 61 5.93 -4.77 22.14
CA THR A 61 7.18 -5.05 21.41
C THR A 61 7.06 -4.59 19.96
N LEU A 62 8.16 -4.57 19.22
CA LEU A 62 8.16 -4.24 17.79
C LEU A 62 7.18 -5.13 17.00
N GLN A 63 7.16 -6.44 17.29
CA GLN A 63 6.24 -7.38 16.65
C GLN A 63 4.77 -7.08 16.98
N GLY A 64 4.50 -6.66 18.23
CA GLY A 64 3.15 -6.27 18.64
C GLY A 64 2.65 -5.03 17.90
N HIS A 65 3.51 -4.00 17.78
CA HIS A 65 3.21 -2.81 16.98
C HIS A 65 2.99 -3.16 15.51
N LEU A 66 3.88 -3.99 14.92
CA LEU A 66 3.76 -4.43 13.54
C LEU A 66 2.47 -5.21 13.30
N GLY A 67 2.14 -6.15 14.19
CA GLY A 67 0.90 -6.94 14.10
C GLY A 67 -0.36 -6.07 14.14
N ALA A 68 -0.39 -5.04 15.01
CA ALA A 68 -1.49 -4.09 15.08
C ALA A 68 -1.63 -3.25 13.80
N SER A 69 -0.51 -2.81 13.21
CA SER A 69 -0.48 -2.09 11.93
C SER A 69 -0.99 -2.98 10.78
N ILE A 70 -0.55 -4.24 10.73
CA ILE A 70 -0.97 -5.21 9.70
C ILE A 70 -2.47 -5.50 9.79
N ASP A 71 -3.02 -5.71 11.00
CA ASP A 71 -4.45 -5.97 11.17
C ASP A 71 -5.31 -4.82 10.64
N ARG A 72 -4.96 -3.57 10.98
CA ARG A 72 -5.64 -2.39 10.47
C ARG A 72 -5.52 -2.25 8.96
N TYR A 73 -4.30 -2.46 8.45
CA TYR A 73 -4.03 -2.41 7.01
C TYR A 73 -4.89 -3.41 6.24
N LEU A 74 -4.89 -4.67 6.66
CA LEU A 74 -5.66 -5.70 5.98
C LEU A 74 -7.16 -5.39 5.98
N ARG A 75 -7.72 -4.93 7.09
CA ARG A 75 -9.14 -4.56 7.16
C ARG A 75 -9.48 -3.43 6.19
N GLY A 76 -8.71 -2.34 6.19
CA GLY A 76 -8.95 -1.21 5.29
C GLY A 76 -8.73 -1.56 3.82
N PHE A 77 -7.67 -2.31 3.51
CA PHE A 77 -7.34 -2.74 2.15
C PHE A 77 -8.35 -3.74 1.59
N ILE A 78 -8.74 -4.77 2.38
CA ILE A 78 -9.75 -5.75 1.94
C ILE A 78 -11.08 -5.06 1.69
N LEU A 79 -11.50 -4.13 2.55
CA LEU A 79 -12.72 -3.35 2.33
C LEU A 79 -12.64 -2.50 1.05
N ALA A 80 -11.48 -1.85 0.81
CA ALA A 80 -11.26 -1.07 -0.41
C ALA A 80 -11.32 -1.93 -1.67
N ALA A 81 -10.74 -3.13 -1.65
CA ALA A 81 -10.79 -4.08 -2.74
C ALA A 81 -12.20 -4.65 -2.94
N ALA A 82 -12.87 -5.05 -1.86
CA ALA A 82 -14.22 -5.64 -1.90
C ALA A 82 -15.29 -4.67 -2.40
N VAL A 83 -15.11 -3.38 -2.19
CA VAL A 83 -16.04 -2.35 -2.69
C VAL A 83 -15.55 -1.77 -4.02
N GLY A 84 -14.26 -1.42 -4.12
CA GLY A 84 -13.71 -0.73 -5.28
C GLY A 84 -13.68 -1.58 -6.55
N VAL A 85 -13.34 -2.86 -6.43
CA VAL A 85 -13.26 -3.74 -7.62
C VAL A 85 -14.65 -4.01 -8.22
N PRO A 86 -15.66 -4.47 -7.46
CA PRO A 86 -17.00 -4.67 -8.02
C PRO A 86 -17.60 -3.39 -8.56
N LEU A 87 -17.47 -2.28 -7.81
CA LEU A 87 -18.01 -1.00 -8.23
C LEU A 87 -17.37 -0.52 -9.53
N GLY A 88 -16.03 -0.63 -9.66
CA GLY A 88 -15.32 -0.26 -10.88
C GLY A 88 -15.72 -1.12 -12.08
N LEU A 89 -15.89 -2.44 -11.90
CA LEU A 89 -16.40 -3.33 -12.95
C LEU A 89 -17.81 -2.95 -13.40
N LEU A 90 -18.71 -2.68 -12.45
CA LEU A 90 -20.08 -2.29 -12.73
C LEU A 90 -20.15 -0.93 -13.44
N MET A 91 -19.35 0.06 -13.04
CA MET A 91 -19.23 1.34 -13.73
C MET A 91 -18.71 1.17 -15.16
N GLY A 92 -17.74 0.27 -15.37
CA GLY A 92 -17.23 -0.06 -16.71
C GLY A 92 -18.29 -0.67 -17.62
N TRP A 93 -19.24 -1.43 -17.08
CA TRP A 93 -20.32 -2.08 -17.80
C TRP A 93 -21.55 -1.18 -17.96
N TYR A 94 -22.05 -0.56 -16.87
CA TYR A 94 -23.27 0.25 -16.86
C TYR A 94 -22.96 1.74 -17.02
N ARG A 95 -23.25 2.34 -18.18
CA ARG A 95 -23.02 3.77 -18.44
C ARG A 95 -23.76 4.69 -17.49
N TRP A 96 -24.97 4.31 -17.06
CA TRP A 96 -25.74 5.13 -16.11
C TRP A 96 -25.02 5.23 -14.76
N LEU A 97 -24.44 4.12 -14.30
CA LEU A 97 -23.69 4.06 -13.04
C LEU A 97 -22.40 4.90 -13.13
N ASP A 98 -21.71 4.81 -14.26
CA ASP A 98 -20.53 5.62 -14.56
C ASP A 98 -20.88 7.12 -14.48
N ASN A 99 -21.94 7.56 -15.17
CA ASN A 99 -22.35 8.97 -15.18
C ASN A 99 -22.77 9.51 -13.80
N VAL A 100 -23.28 8.66 -12.91
CA VAL A 100 -23.69 9.06 -11.54
C VAL A 100 -22.50 9.08 -10.59
N ILE A 101 -21.64 8.06 -10.65
CA ILE A 101 -20.56 7.89 -9.66
C ILE A 101 -19.31 8.70 -10.01
N THR A 102 -18.95 8.81 -11.29
CA THR A 102 -17.71 9.49 -11.71
C THR A 102 -17.60 10.93 -11.19
N PRO A 103 -18.62 11.80 -11.27
CA PRO A 103 -18.51 13.16 -10.75
C PRO A 103 -18.27 13.21 -9.24
N LEU A 104 -18.97 12.36 -8.49
CA LEU A 104 -18.79 12.24 -7.04
C LEU A 104 -17.42 11.69 -6.68
N PHE A 105 -17.01 10.62 -7.34
CA PHE A 105 -15.71 10.00 -7.14
C PHE A 105 -14.58 10.97 -7.46
N ASP A 106 -14.65 11.67 -8.59
CA ASP A 106 -13.62 12.64 -9.00
C ASP A 106 -13.51 13.82 -8.02
N SER A 107 -14.61 14.22 -7.39
CA SER A 107 -14.59 15.24 -6.34
C SER A 107 -13.91 14.75 -5.06
N LEU A 108 -14.18 13.51 -4.65
CA LEU A 108 -13.71 12.97 -3.37
C LEU A 108 -12.27 12.42 -3.43
N ARG A 109 -11.83 11.87 -4.55
CA ARG A 109 -10.50 11.22 -4.68
C ARG A 109 -9.31 12.17 -4.50
N PHE A 110 -9.52 13.48 -4.66
CA PHE A 110 -8.48 14.49 -4.45
C PHE A 110 -8.31 14.86 -2.97
N ILE A 111 -9.23 14.46 -2.11
CA ILE A 111 -9.08 14.63 -0.67
C ILE A 111 -8.00 13.64 -0.19
N ALA A 112 -6.86 14.18 0.24
CA ALA A 112 -5.76 13.35 0.74
C ALA A 112 -6.25 12.45 1.89
N PRO A 113 -5.85 11.17 1.97
CA PRO A 113 -6.30 10.25 3.02
C PRO A 113 -6.08 10.79 4.43
N ILE A 114 -5.00 11.53 4.66
CA ILE A 114 -4.69 12.14 5.95
C ILE A 114 -5.71 13.22 6.36
N ALA A 115 -6.36 13.87 5.42
CA ALA A 115 -7.38 14.87 5.71
C ALA A 115 -8.66 14.24 6.30
N TRP A 116 -8.88 12.94 6.12
CA TRP A 116 -9.98 12.21 6.72
C TRP A 116 -9.77 11.84 8.19
N VAL A 117 -8.55 12.04 8.75
CA VAL A 117 -8.22 11.63 10.12
C VAL A 117 -9.16 12.20 11.17
N PRO A 118 -9.46 13.53 11.21
CA PRO A 118 -10.39 14.07 12.20
C PRO A 118 -11.79 13.47 12.09
N PHE A 119 -12.29 13.32 10.88
CA PHE A 119 -13.59 12.71 10.61
C PHE A 119 -13.61 11.23 11.03
N ALA A 120 -12.60 10.46 10.66
CA ALA A 120 -12.49 9.05 11.00
C ALA A 120 -12.39 8.84 12.52
N ALA A 121 -11.65 9.70 13.22
CA ALA A 121 -11.53 9.65 14.68
C ALA A 121 -12.86 9.93 15.38
N LEU A 122 -13.64 10.89 14.90
CA LEU A 122 -14.95 11.23 15.45
C LEU A 122 -15.99 10.14 15.22
N TRP A 123 -16.02 9.52 14.03
CA TRP A 123 -17.05 8.55 13.66
C TRP A 123 -16.73 7.13 14.10
N PHE A 124 -15.47 6.71 13.99
CA PHE A 124 -15.02 5.34 14.22
C PHE A 124 -14.09 5.19 15.44
N GLY A 125 -13.74 6.32 16.07
CA GLY A 125 -12.81 6.33 17.20
C GLY A 125 -11.34 6.09 16.79
N THR A 126 -10.48 6.07 17.82
CA THR A 126 -9.01 5.92 17.66
C THR A 126 -8.53 4.46 17.69
N GLY A 127 -9.45 3.49 17.71
CA GLY A 127 -9.13 2.06 17.76
C GLY A 127 -8.71 1.48 16.40
N ILE A 128 -9.50 0.50 15.92
CA ILE A 128 -9.24 -0.16 14.63
C ILE A 128 -9.98 0.56 13.48
N GLY A 129 -11.20 1.06 13.75
CA GLY A 129 -12.11 1.57 12.72
C GLY A 129 -11.61 2.86 12.06
N GLY A 130 -11.15 3.83 12.84
CA GLY A 130 -10.62 5.10 12.30
C GLY A 130 -9.49 4.90 11.31
N PRO A 131 -8.37 4.26 11.72
CA PRO A 131 -7.28 3.96 10.79
C PRO A 131 -7.70 3.11 9.60
N ALA A 132 -8.57 2.12 9.77
CA ALA A 132 -9.07 1.29 8.66
C ALA A 132 -9.84 2.11 7.61
N MET A 133 -10.63 3.10 8.04
CA MET A 133 -11.29 4.03 7.12
C MET A 133 -10.31 4.88 6.33
N ILE A 134 -9.22 5.35 6.96
CA ILE A 134 -8.21 6.17 6.28
C ILE A 134 -7.45 5.34 5.25
N ILE A 135 -7.14 4.08 5.58
CA ILE A 135 -6.54 3.12 4.66
C ILE A 135 -7.48 2.85 3.48
N PHE A 136 -8.78 2.66 3.76
CA PHE A 136 -9.81 2.53 2.73
C PHE A 136 -9.78 3.74 1.80
N ALA A 137 -9.81 4.96 2.32
CA ALA A 137 -9.79 6.19 1.52
C ALA A 137 -8.57 6.29 0.61
N GLY A 138 -7.40 5.79 1.04
CA GLY A 138 -6.19 5.76 0.21
C GLY A 138 -6.15 4.62 -0.81
N ALA A 139 -6.64 3.44 -0.45
CA ALA A 139 -6.59 2.25 -1.28
C ALA A 139 -7.75 2.15 -2.30
N PHE A 140 -8.92 2.69 -1.97
CA PHE A 140 -10.13 2.59 -2.78
C PHE A 140 -9.99 3.22 -4.18
N PRO A 141 -9.45 4.45 -4.35
CA PRO A 141 -9.37 5.07 -5.68
C PRO A 141 -8.59 4.24 -6.70
N PRO A 142 -7.38 3.72 -6.44
CA PRO A 142 -6.68 2.89 -7.41
C PRO A 142 -7.39 1.55 -7.68
N CYS A 143 -8.06 0.93 -6.68
CA CYS A 143 -8.87 -0.26 -6.90
C CYS A 143 -9.99 0.01 -7.91
N LEU A 144 -10.76 1.06 -7.67
CA LEU A 144 -11.89 1.42 -8.51
C LEU A 144 -11.46 1.79 -9.94
N ILE A 145 -10.47 2.69 -10.08
CA ILE A 145 -10.02 3.18 -11.38
C ILE A 145 -9.49 2.03 -12.25
N ASN A 146 -8.68 1.13 -11.70
CA ASN A 146 -8.09 0.06 -12.48
C ASN A 146 -9.13 -1.02 -12.83
N ALA A 147 -10.07 -1.33 -11.95
CA ALA A 147 -11.17 -2.22 -12.26
C ALA A 147 -12.10 -1.62 -13.33
N TYR A 148 -12.44 -0.33 -13.23
CA TYR A 148 -13.19 0.40 -14.23
C TYR A 148 -12.50 0.39 -15.60
N ARG A 149 -11.21 0.74 -15.64
CA ARG A 149 -10.43 0.70 -16.89
C ARG A 149 -10.37 -0.70 -17.46
N GLY A 150 -10.08 -1.70 -16.63
CA GLY A 150 -10.07 -3.10 -17.05
C GLY A 150 -11.37 -3.53 -17.73
N ALA A 151 -12.52 -3.15 -17.15
CA ALA A 151 -13.82 -3.43 -17.70
C ALA A 151 -14.12 -2.64 -19.00
N ARG A 152 -13.76 -1.36 -19.02
CA ARG A 152 -14.07 -0.44 -20.13
C ARG A 152 -13.29 -0.75 -21.39
N PHE A 153 -12.08 -1.30 -21.28
CA PHE A 153 -11.21 -1.61 -22.41
C PHE A 153 -11.29 -3.07 -22.90
N VAL A 154 -12.24 -3.85 -22.39
CA VAL A 154 -12.52 -5.18 -22.96
C VAL A 154 -12.98 -5.03 -24.41
N GLU A 155 -12.37 -5.78 -25.32
CA GLU A 155 -12.70 -5.72 -26.73
C GLU A 155 -14.16 -6.13 -26.97
N LYS A 156 -14.88 -5.30 -27.72
CA LYS A 156 -16.32 -5.50 -28.02
C LYS A 156 -16.63 -6.86 -28.62
N LYS A 157 -15.69 -7.42 -29.43
CA LYS A 157 -15.84 -8.74 -30.06
C LYS A 157 -16.17 -9.86 -29.08
N TYR A 158 -15.59 -9.83 -27.86
CA TYR A 158 -15.87 -10.85 -26.84
C TYR A 158 -17.27 -10.69 -26.25
N ILE A 159 -17.71 -9.46 -26.09
CA ILE A 159 -19.06 -9.13 -25.59
C ILE A 159 -20.11 -9.53 -26.64
N GLU A 160 -19.89 -9.16 -27.89
CA GLU A 160 -20.76 -9.49 -29.02
C GLU A 160 -20.87 -11.00 -29.24
N ALA A 161 -19.76 -11.72 -29.20
CA ALA A 161 -19.75 -13.19 -29.28
C ALA A 161 -20.61 -13.81 -28.15
N ALA A 162 -20.43 -13.36 -26.90
CA ALA A 162 -21.23 -13.86 -25.77
C ALA A 162 -22.73 -13.55 -25.96
N GLN A 163 -23.07 -12.41 -26.51
CA GLN A 163 -24.46 -12.04 -26.82
C GLN A 163 -25.09 -12.94 -27.90
N VAL A 164 -24.32 -13.28 -28.97
CA VAL A 164 -24.74 -14.22 -30.01
C VAL A 164 -25.06 -15.59 -29.40
N TYR A 165 -24.30 -16.03 -28.39
CA TYR A 165 -24.58 -17.29 -27.67
C TYR A 165 -25.68 -17.13 -26.60
N GLY A 166 -26.40 -16.00 -26.54
CA GLY A 166 -27.53 -15.79 -25.63
C GLY A 166 -27.16 -15.49 -24.19
N ALA A 167 -25.93 -15.05 -23.94
CA ALA A 167 -25.51 -14.68 -22.58
C ALA A 167 -26.26 -13.43 -22.09
N SER A 168 -26.84 -13.51 -20.89
CA SER A 168 -27.47 -12.34 -20.22
C SER A 168 -26.39 -11.35 -19.72
N GLY A 169 -26.81 -10.09 -19.49
CA GLY A 169 -25.90 -9.04 -18.99
C GLY A 169 -25.09 -9.44 -17.76
N PRO A 170 -25.69 -9.96 -16.67
CA PRO A 170 -24.94 -10.47 -15.52
C PRO A 170 -23.93 -11.58 -15.88
N ARG A 171 -24.32 -12.50 -16.78
CA ARG A 171 -23.46 -13.59 -17.23
C ARG A 171 -22.24 -13.06 -17.99
N ILE A 172 -22.43 -12.04 -18.84
CA ILE A 172 -21.33 -11.37 -19.54
C ILE A 172 -20.35 -10.73 -18.53
N VAL A 173 -20.85 -10.11 -17.46
CA VAL A 173 -20.00 -9.52 -16.42
C VAL A 173 -19.12 -10.58 -15.75
N TYR A 174 -19.68 -11.73 -15.37
CA TYR A 174 -18.93 -12.76 -14.65
C TYR A 174 -18.04 -13.62 -15.57
N GLU A 175 -18.53 -13.99 -16.75
CA GLU A 175 -17.84 -14.96 -17.62
C GLU A 175 -16.92 -14.30 -18.65
N VAL A 176 -17.13 -13.03 -18.97
CA VAL A 176 -16.32 -12.31 -19.98
C VAL A 176 -15.58 -11.13 -19.37
N LEU A 177 -16.32 -10.19 -18.76
CA LEU A 177 -15.76 -8.92 -18.32
C LEU A 177 -14.77 -9.11 -17.15
N LEU A 178 -15.18 -9.81 -16.11
CA LEU A 178 -14.34 -10.05 -14.92
C LEU A 178 -13.05 -10.80 -15.31
N PRO A 179 -13.09 -11.92 -16.03
CA PRO A 179 -11.86 -12.59 -16.46
C PRO A 179 -10.99 -11.71 -17.36
N ALA A 180 -11.54 -10.99 -18.32
CA ALA A 180 -10.76 -10.12 -19.20
C ALA A 180 -10.11 -8.94 -18.45
N SER A 181 -10.75 -8.45 -17.39
CA SER A 181 -10.27 -7.32 -16.58
C SER A 181 -9.26 -7.72 -15.51
N LEU A 182 -9.08 -9.01 -15.21
CA LEU A 182 -8.22 -9.48 -14.11
C LEU A 182 -6.79 -8.92 -14.12
N PRO A 183 -6.08 -8.81 -15.25
CA PRO A 183 -4.74 -8.20 -15.23
C PRO A 183 -4.75 -6.76 -14.72
N SER A 184 -5.72 -5.95 -15.20
CA SER A 184 -5.89 -4.57 -14.75
C SER A 184 -6.31 -4.47 -13.28
N ILE A 185 -7.17 -5.39 -12.82
CA ILE A 185 -7.59 -5.47 -11.41
C ILE A 185 -6.39 -5.77 -10.52
N ILE A 186 -5.56 -6.75 -10.88
CA ILE A 186 -4.39 -7.14 -10.08
C ILE A 186 -3.36 -6.01 -10.04
N ALA A 187 -3.08 -5.36 -11.18
CA ALA A 187 -2.24 -4.18 -11.23
C ALA A 187 -2.81 -3.05 -10.33
N GLY A 188 -4.14 -2.85 -10.36
CA GLY A 188 -4.83 -1.92 -9.50
C GLY A 188 -4.71 -2.25 -8.01
N LEU A 189 -4.89 -3.50 -7.64
CA LEU A 189 -4.74 -3.98 -6.25
C LEU A 189 -3.33 -3.74 -5.74
N ARG A 190 -2.32 -3.93 -6.57
CA ARG A 190 -0.93 -3.67 -6.21
C ARG A 190 -0.67 -2.18 -5.94
N ILE A 191 -1.15 -1.28 -6.80
CA ILE A 191 -1.05 0.17 -6.60
C ILE A 191 -1.80 0.57 -5.32
N SER A 192 -3.00 0.02 -5.12
CA SER A 192 -3.85 0.25 -3.96
C SER A 192 -3.19 -0.21 -2.65
N ALA A 193 -2.49 -1.33 -2.70
CA ALA A 193 -1.77 -1.85 -1.54
C ALA A 193 -0.69 -0.87 -1.07
N GLY A 194 0.09 -0.30 -2.00
CA GLY A 194 1.06 0.74 -1.67
C GLY A 194 0.43 2.01 -1.13
N ALA A 195 -0.63 2.50 -1.77
CA ALA A 195 -1.35 3.70 -1.34
C ALA A 195 -2.01 3.52 0.04
N GLY A 196 -2.63 2.36 0.29
CA GLY A 196 -3.19 2.00 1.59
C GLY A 196 -2.14 1.90 2.68
N TRP A 197 -0.97 1.31 2.36
CA TRP A 197 0.15 1.22 3.30
C TRP A 197 0.68 2.60 3.72
N GLN A 198 0.85 3.51 2.77
CA GLN A 198 1.24 4.90 3.06
C GLN A 198 0.19 5.61 3.91
N SER A 199 -1.09 5.40 3.62
CA SER A 199 -2.22 5.99 4.35
C SER A 199 -2.29 5.47 5.79
N LEU A 200 -1.96 4.19 6.04
CA LEU A 200 -1.89 3.60 7.37
C LEU A 200 -0.93 4.39 8.28
N ILE A 201 0.28 4.66 7.79
CA ILE A 201 1.29 5.36 8.61
C ILE A 201 0.78 6.74 9.00
N GLY A 202 0.20 7.51 8.07
CA GLY A 202 -0.43 8.79 8.37
C GLY A 202 -1.54 8.69 9.41
N ALA A 203 -2.38 7.65 9.34
CA ALA A 203 -3.44 7.40 10.30
C ALA A 203 -2.90 7.06 11.70
N GLU A 204 -1.85 6.25 11.79
CA GLU A 204 -1.25 5.82 13.06
C GLU A 204 -0.47 6.94 13.75
N LEU A 205 0.12 7.88 13.00
CA LEU A 205 0.81 9.03 13.57
C LEU A 205 -0.13 9.93 14.38
N ILE A 206 -1.42 9.99 14.04
CA ILE A 206 -2.34 10.99 14.60
C ILE A 206 -3.41 10.35 15.50
N ALA A 207 -3.94 9.17 15.11
CA ALA A 207 -5.18 8.65 15.67
C ALA A 207 -5.10 7.18 16.15
N ALA A 208 -3.93 6.65 16.45
CA ALA A 208 -3.83 5.24 16.87
C ALA A 208 -3.36 5.09 18.33
N ASN A 209 -3.85 4.02 19.00
CA ASN A 209 -3.43 3.62 20.34
C ASN A 209 -2.32 2.55 20.35
N SER A 210 -1.93 2.07 19.18
CA SER A 210 -0.86 1.08 18.95
C SER A 210 -0.41 1.15 17.49
N GLY A 211 0.64 0.45 17.12
CA GLY A 211 1.14 0.42 15.74
C GLY A 211 2.50 1.08 15.60
N ILE A 212 3.12 0.88 14.41
CA ILE A 212 4.47 1.40 14.14
C ILE A 212 4.46 2.93 14.08
N GLY A 213 3.42 3.55 13.52
CA GLY A 213 3.30 5.00 13.48
C GLY A 213 3.26 5.62 14.88
N LEU A 214 2.47 5.06 15.82
CA LEU A 214 2.48 5.48 17.21
C LEU A 214 3.85 5.30 17.86
N MET A 215 4.51 4.16 17.61
CA MET A 215 5.87 3.90 18.12
C MET A 215 6.83 4.99 17.67
N MET A 216 6.76 5.41 16.40
CA MET A 216 7.60 6.49 15.85
C MET A 216 7.32 7.84 16.53
N VAL A 217 6.04 8.22 16.71
CA VAL A 217 5.66 9.48 17.40
C VAL A 217 6.15 9.50 18.86
N ARG A 218 6.00 8.38 19.56
CA ARG A 218 6.49 8.26 20.94
C ARG A 218 8.02 8.27 21.02
N GLY A 219 8.71 7.66 20.04
CA GLY A 219 10.15 7.74 19.88
C GLY A 219 10.63 9.19 19.65
N GLN A 220 9.93 9.92 18.78
CA GLN A 220 10.18 11.33 18.54
C GLN A 220 9.98 12.18 19.83
N GLY A 221 8.89 11.95 20.56
CA GLY A 221 8.62 12.64 21.83
C GLY A 221 9.66 12.33 22.91
N ALA A 222 10.24 11.12 22.91
CA ALA A 222 11.33 10.72 23.78
C ALA A 222 12.72 11.19 23.30
N LEU A 223 12.80 11.86 22.15
CA LEU A 223 14.05 12.23 21.46
C LEU A 223 14.99 11.02 21.20
N ASP A 224 14.39 9.83 21.02
CA ASP A 224 15.09 8.60 20.64
C ASP A 224 14.90 8.36 19.12
N THR A 225 15.77 8.97 18.34
CA THR A 225 15.73 8.88 16.87
C THR A 225 15.98 7.46 16.39
N SER A 226 16.71 6.63 17.14
CA SER A 226 16.92 5.23 16.78
C SER A 226 15.60 4.45 16.72
N ILE A 227 14.64 4.71 17.64
CA ILE A 227 13.30 4.11 17.58
C ILE A 227 12.53 4.58 16.34
N VAL A 228 12.62 5.87 16.01
CA VAL A 228 11.97 6.40 14.80
C VAL A 228 12.52 5.71 13.56
N MET A 229 13.84 5.57 13.45
CA MET A 229 14.49 4.91 12.31
C MET A 229 14.17 3.41 12.24
N VAL A 230 14.12 2.70 13.39
CA VAL A 230 13.62 1.31 13.44
C VAL A 230 12.21 1.22 12.88
N GLY A 231 11.32 2.13 13.27
CA GLY A 231 9.96 2.20 12.73
C GLY A 231 9.94 2.43 11.21
N MET A 232 10.76 3.37 10.71
CA MET A 232 10.87 3.65 9.27
C MET A 232 11.36 2.42 8.49
N ILE A 233 12.39 1.71 9.01
CA ILE A 233 12.91 0.48 8.41
C ILE A 233 11.84 -0.62 8.43
N ALA A 234 11.13 -0.82 9.55
CA ALA A 234 10.08 -1.81 9.65
C ALA A 234 8.94 -1.55 8.64
N VAL A 235 8.54 -0.28 8.49
CA VAL A 235 7.57 0.15 7.48
C VAL A 235 8.05 -0.15 6.06
N GLY A 236 9.30 0.20 5.75
CA GLY A 236 9.89 -0.05 4.43
C GLY A 236 10.01 -1.53 4.10
N VAL A 237 10.50 -2.34 5.04
CA VAL A 237 10.63 -3.80 4.88
C VAL A 237 9.26 -4.45 4.66
N PHE A 238 8.27 -4.11 5.48
CA PHE A 238 6.94 -4.70 5.33
C PHE A 238 6.28 -4.25 4.02
N GLY A 239 6.37 -2.98 3.64
CA GLY A 239 5.87 -2.49 2.37
C GLY A 239 6.50 -3.23 1.18
N LEU A 240 7.81 -3.48 1.23
CA LEU A 240 8.50 -4.27 0.23
C LEU A 240 7.99 -5.72 0.18
N LEU A 241 7.77 -6.36 1.33
CA LEU A 241 7.23 -7.72 1.41
C LEU A 241 5.83 -7.81 0.79
N VAL A 242 4.96 -6.83 1.04
CA VAL A 242 3.63 -6.75 0.43
C VAL A 242 3.73 -6.58 -1.09
N ASP A 243 4.61 -5.70 -1.59
CA ASP A 243 4.80 -5.49 -3.03
C ASP A 243 5.35 -6.76 -3.71
N VAL A 244 6.33 -7.43 -3.11
CA VAL A 244 6.89 -8.70 -3.63
C VAL A 244 5.82 -9.79 -3.67
N ALA A 245 5.01 -9.93 -2.61
CA ALA A 245 3.92 -10.90 -2.57
C ALA A 245 2.89 -10.65 -3.68
N LEU A 246 2.49 -9.40 -3.89
CA LEU A 246 1.54 -9.03 -4.93
C LEU A 246 2.12 -9.17 -6.35
N ARG A 247 3.41 -8.91 -6.55
CA ARG A 247 4.11 -9.22 -7.81
C ARG A 247 4.07 -10.72 -8.11
N GLY A 248 4.27 -11.55 -7.08
CA GLY A 248 4.16 -13.00 -7.22
C GLY A 248 2.76 -13.44 -7.67
N VAL A 249 1.71 -12.86 -7.09
CA VAL A 249 0.31 -13.12 -7.49
C VAL A 249 0.07 -12.67 -8.94
N GLU A 250 0.54 -11.48 -9.31
CA GLU A 250 0.43 -10.94 -10.66
C GLU A 250 1.12 -11.85 -11.69
N ALA A 251 2.35 -12.25 -11.42
CA ALA A 251 3.11 -13.15 -12.30
C ALA A 251 2.44 -14.53 -12.44
N TRP A 252 1.90 -15.09 -11.35
CA TRP A 252 1.20 -16.36 -11.37
C TRP A 252 -0.09 -16.30 -12.22
N VAL A 253 -0.87 -15.22 -12.08
CA VAL A 253 -2.10 -15.04 -12.87
C VAL A 253 -1.77 -14.85 -14.36
N ASN A 254 -0.77 -14.05 -14.69
CA ASN A 254 -0.33 -13.82 -16.07
C ASN A 254 0.19 -15.11 -16.70
N HIS A 255 1.00 -15.89 -15.98
CA HIS A 255 1.50 -17.18 -16.47
C HIS A 255 0.38 -18.19 -16.78
N LYS A 256 -0.64 -18.28 -15.89
CA LYS A 256 -1.81 -19.17 -16.15
C LYS A 256 -2.65 -18.77 -17.37
N ARG A 257 -2.50 -17.54 -17.85
CA ARG A 257 -3.23 -16.99 -19.00
C ARG A 257 -2.43 -17.00 -20.28
N GLY A 258 -1.16 -17.41 -20.26
CA GLY A 258 -0.27 -17.41 -21.40
C GLY A 258 0.14 -16.00 -21.85
N LEU A 259 0.12 -15.03 -20.94
CA LEU A 259 0.57 -13.65 -21.12
C LEU A 259 1.99 -13.46 -20.58
#